data_c74d9277a545563a939db169bebf98da
#
_entry.id   c74d9277a545563a939db169bebf98da
#
_cell.length_a   1.000
_cell.length_b   1.000
_cell.length_c   1.000
_cell.angle_alpha   90.00
_cell.angle_beta   90.00
_cell.angle_gamma   90.00
#
_symmetry.space_group_name_H-M   'P 1'
#
loop_
_entity.id
_entity.type
_entity.pdbx_description
1 polymer ?
#
loop_
_entity_poly.entity_id
_entity_poly.type
_entity_poly.pdbx_seq_one_letter_code
_entity_poly.pdbx_strand_id
1 'polypeptide(L)'
;MKKMVIFVLVLVVIFGALIFVVQYQNSKQLDGVENPYNKTDLDQATIDQLDDPMYQNQILPDELADKLSNGEDVTVYFYSPTCIHCQRTTPELVPIAEEYGVDLVKLNLKEFESAWSEFNIESTPTMVHYEGGEESARIVGEQPQSNFEDFFEQEVLAEADDS
;
A
#
# COMPACT_ATOMS: atom_id res chain seq x y z
N MET A 1 9.38 -47.34 -3.20
CA MET A 1 8.20 -46.66 -2.70
C MET A 1 8.41 -46.12 -1.27
N LYS A 2 8.76 -46.96 -0.24
CA LYS A 2 8.93 -46.46 1.15
C LYS A 2 10.00 -45.38 1.31
N LYS A 3 11.15 -45.48 0.63
CA LYS A 3 12.23 -44.46 0.70
C LYS A 3 11.80 -43.09 0.11
N MET A 4 10.98 -43.10 -0.94
CA MET A 4 10.47 -41.88 -1.57
C MET A 4 9.43 -41.19 -0.67
N VAL A 5 8.57 -41.96 0.01
CA VAL A 5 7.62 -41.42 0.99
C VAL A 5 8.33 -40.79 2.18
N ILE A 6 9.38 -41.44 2.71
CA ILE A 6 10.18 -40.88 3.80
C ILE A 6 10.86 -39.57 3.37
N PHE A 7 11.41 -39.52 2.17
CA PHE A 7 12.04 -38.31 1.63
C PHE A 7 11.05 -37.15 1.53
N VAL A 8 9.84 -37.41 1.00
CA VAL A 8 8.78 -36.38 0.91
C VAL A 8 8.35 -35.91 2.30
N LEU A 9 8.16 -36.81 3.25
CA LEU A 9 7.82 -36.46 4.63
C LEU A 9 8.88 -35.57 5.28
N VAL A 10 10.16 -35.88 5.09
CA VAL A 10 11.26 -35.06 5.61
C VAL A 10 11.25 -33.67 5.00
N LEU A 11 11.00 -33.54 3.68
CA LEU A 11 10.87 -32.23 3.04
C LEU A 11 9.69 -31.43 3.61
N VAL A 12 8.53 -32.04 3.78
CA VAL A 12 7.35 -31.38 4.36
C VAL A 12 7.63 -30.88 5.77
N VAL A 13 8.32 -31.66 6.59
CA VAL A 13 8.71 -31.25 7.95
C VAL A 13 9.70 -30.08 7.92
N ILE A 14 10.70 -30.11 7.02
CA ILE A 14 11.69 -29.02 6.90
C ILE A 14 10.98 -27.73 6.43
N PHE A 15 10.15 -27.79 5.39
CA PHE A 15 9.42 -26.61 4.94
C PHE A 15 8.44 -26.07 5.98
N GLY A 16 7.72 -26.96 6.69
CA GLY A 16 6.83 -26.59 7.78
C GLY A 16 7.59 -25.89 8.93
N ALA A 17 8.77 -26.42 9.29
CA ALA A 17 9.62 -25.78 10.30
C ALA A 17 10.16 -24.41 9.86
N LEU A 18 10.55 -24.26 8.60
CA LEU A 18 10.99 -22.98 8.04
C LEU A 18 9.87 -21.92 8.06
N ILE A 19 8.66 -22.29 7.61
CA ILE A 19 7.49 -21.41 7.65
C ILE A 19 7.20 -21.00 9.10
N PHE A 20 7.22 -21.94 10.02
CA PHE A 20 6.97 -21.65 11.43
C PHE A 20 8.01 -20.68 12.03
N VAL A 21 9.29 -20.86 11.69
CA VAL A 21 10.37 -19.98 12.17
C VAL A 21 10.20 -18.57 11.60
N VAL A 22 9.88 -18.45 10.31
CA VAL A 22 9.65 -17.14 9.68
C VAL A 22 8.45 -16.43 10.31
N GLN A 23 7.31 -17.10 10.47
CA GLN A 23 6.13 -16.52 11.13
C GLN A 23 6.41 -16.13 12.59
N TYR A 24 7.17 -16.96 13.32
CA TYR A 24 7.56 -16.65 14.70
C TYR A 24 8.50 -15.44 14.80
N GLN A 25 9.40 -15.26 13.84
CA GLN A 25 10.27 -14.09 13.77
C GLN A 25 9.47 -12.82 13.42
N ASN A 26 8.58 -12.90 12.43
CA ASN A 26 7.73 -11.77 12.04
C ASN A 26 6.82 -11.32 13.18
N SER A 27 6.16 -12.25 13.88
CA SER A 27 5.32 -11.91 15.02
C SER A 27 6.10 -11.30 16.19
N LYS A 28 7.39 -11.68 16.37
CA LYS A 28 8.25 -11.05 17.37
C LYS A 28 8.71 -9.64 17.00
N GLN A 29 8.88 -9.35 15.71
CA GLN A 29 9.22 -7.99 15.26
C GLN A 29 8.05 -7.02 15.46
N LEU A 30 6.82 -7.55 15.45
CA LEU A 30 5.60 -6.77 15.67
C LEU A 30 5.18 -6.73 17.15
N ASP A 31 5.84 -7.49 18.03
CA ASP A 31 5.50 -7.59 19.47
C ASP A 31 5.76 -6.23 20.16
N GLY A 32 4.70 -5.50 20.45
CA GLY A 32 4.74 -4.17 21.07
C GLY A 32 4.97 -2.99 20.12
N VAL A 33 4.99 -3.23 18.80
CA VAL A 33 5.01 -2.19 17.77
C VAL A 33 3.57 -1.92 17.35
N GLU A 34 3.09 -0.71 17.65
CA GLU A 34 1.84 -0.22 17.09
C GLU A 34 2.03 -0.01 15.59
N ASN A 35 1.37 -0.81 14.76
CA ASN A 35 1.48 -0.72 13.31
C ASN A 35 0.18 -0.17 12.72
N PRO A 36 0.25 0.61 11.62
CA PRO A 36 -0.91 1.27 11.03
C PRO A 36 -1.90 0.31 10.36
N TYR A 37 -1.56 -0.98 10.26
CA TYR A 37 -2.36 -1.97 9.54
C TYR A 37 -3.37 -2.72 10.42
N ASN A 38 -3.32 -2.56 11.75
CA ASN A 38 -4.12 -3.28 12.73
C ASN A 38 -4.01 -4.82 12.60
N LYS A 39 -2.84 -5.32 12.14
CA LYS A 39 -2.54 -6.73 11.91
C LYS A 39 -1.40 -7.20 12.80
N THR A 40 -1.47 -8.46 13.19
CA THR A 40 -0.41 -9.16 13.94
C THR A 40 0.51 -10.00 13.05
N ASP A 41 0.17 -10.13 11.78
CA ASP A 41 0.94 -10.85 10.77
C ASP A 41 1.01 -9.96 9.51
N LEU A 42 2.19 -9.47 9.20
CA LEU A 42 2.49 -8.64 8.03
C LEU A 42 3.52 -9.33 7.14
N ASP A 43 3.49 -9.02 5.85
CA ASP A 43 4.56 -9.41 4.93
C ASP A 43 5.89 -8.77 5.35
N GLN A 44 7.01 -9.49 5.20
CA GLN A 44 8.33 -8.99 5.59
C GLN A 44 8.67 -7.65 4.89
N ALA A 45 8.30 -7.51 3.62
CA ALA A 45 8.54 -6.27 2.89
C ALA A 45 7.73 -5.08 3.46
N THR A 46 6.56 -5.33 4.05
CA THR A 46 5.79 -4.31 4.79
C THR A 46 6.47 -3.96 6.11
N ILE A 47 6.95 -4.98 6.85
CA ILE A 47 7.69 -4.78 8.11
C ILE A 47 8.93 -3.91 7.88
N ASP A 48 9.68 -4.18 6.81
CA ASP A 48 10.89 -3.43 6.46
C ASP A 48 10.62 -1.94 6.15
N GLN A 49 9.37 -1.57 5.88
CA GLN A 49 8.94 -0.20 5.55
C GLN A 49 8.25 0.54 6.73
N LEU A 50 8.01 -0.13 7.87
CA LEU A 50 7.26 0.47 8.99
C LEU A 50 7.89 1.75 9.54
N ASP A 51 9.22 1.81 9.60
CA ASP A 51 9.97 2.96 10.10
C ASP A 51 10.41 3.94 8.99
N ASP A 52 10.09 3.64 7.72
CA ASP A 52 10.47 4.49 6.59
C ASP A 52 9.49 5.66 6.45
N PRO A 53 9.96 6.93 6.53
CA PRO A 53 9.11 8.11 6.42
C PRO A 53 8.34 8.19 5.09
N MET A 54 8.85 7.60 4.00
CA MET A 54 8.18 7.59 2.70
C MET A 54 6.92 6.72 2.68
N TYR A 55 6.80 5.78 3.63
CA TYR A 55 5.66 4.85 3.74
C TYR A 55 4.75 5.13 4.94
N GLN A 56 4.85 6.31 5.54
CA GLN A 56 3.90 6.77 6.56
C GLN A 56 2.59 7.24 5.94
N ASN A 57 1.62 7.65 6.76
CA ASN A 57 0.29 8.08 6.32
C ASN A 57 -0.49 6.96 5.63
N GLN A 58 -0.54 5.80 6.28
CA GLN A 58 -1.32 4.65 5.80
C GLN A 58 -2.80 4.84 6.07
N ILE A 59 -3.63 4.36 5.15
CA ILE A 59 -5.09 4.27 5.32
C ILE A 59 -5.53 2.82 5.16
N LEU A 60 -6.49 2.39 5.99
CA LEU A 60 -7.10 1.07 5.88
C LEU A 60 -8.24 1.08 4.85
N PRO A 61 -8.57 -0.06 4.20
CA PRO A 61 -9.67 -0.12 3.24
C PRO A 61 -11.00 0.36 3.83
N ASP A 62 -11.34 -0.07 5.04
CA ASP A 62 -12.58 0.33 5.71
C ASP A 62 -12.60 1.84 6.01
N GLU A 63 -11.47 2.41 6.42
CA GLU A 63 -11.34 3.86 6.66
C GLU A 63 -11.49 4.67 5.36
N LEU A 64 -10.91 4.17 4.26
CA LEU A 64 -11.08 4.80 2.95
C LEU A 64 -12.54 4.70 2.50
N ALA A 65 -13.16 3.53 2.60
CA ALA A 65 -14.56 3.34 2.24
C ALA A 65 -15.49 4.25 3.06
N ASP A 66 -15.22 4.41 4.37
CA ASP A 66 -15.97 5.32 5.24
C ASP A 66 -15.83 6.78 4.80
N LYS A 67 -14.61 7.25 4.50
CA LYS A 67 -14.36 8.59 4.00
C LYS A 67 -15.13 8.86 2.70
N LEU A 68 -15.02 7.94 1.73
CA LEU A 68 -15.73 8.06 0.45
C LEU A 68 -17.26 8.07 0.63
N SER A 69 -17.78 7.21 1.52
CA SER A 69 -19.23 7.18 1.82
C SER A 69 -19.75 8.47 2.47
N ASN A 70 -18.87 9.18 3.17
CA ASN A 70 -19.16 10.48 3.78
C ASN A 70 -19.01 11.65 2.80
N GLY A 71 -18.58 11.39 1.55
CA GLY A 71 -18.35 12.41 0.55
C GLY A 71 -17.08 13.25 0.81
N GLU A 72 -16.09 12.67 1.45
CA GLU A 72 -14.81 13.35 1.70
C GLU A 72 -13.91 13.29 0.45
N ASP A 73 -13.14 14.36 0.24
CA ASP A 73 -12.10 14.40 -0.78
C ASP A 73 -10.86 13.68 -0.24
N VAL A 74 -10.32 12.74 -1.04
CA VAL A 74 -9.16 11.93 -0.63
C VAL A 74 -8.25 11.66 -1.82
N THR A 75 -6.94 11.89 -1.65
CA THR A 75 -5.93 11.47 -2.63
C THR A 75 -5.21 10.23 -2.10
N VAL A 76 -5.37 9.11 -2.81
CA VAL A 76 -4.86 7.79 -2.37
C VAL A 76 -3.80 7.26 -3.31
N TYR A 77 -2.69 6.82 -2.76
CA TYR A 77 -1.64 6.08 -3.44
C TYR A 77 -1.75 4.60 -3.13
N PHE A 78 -2.21 3.82 -4.10
CA PHE A 78 -2.29 2.36 -4.02
C PHE A 78 -0.97 1.74 -4.44
N TYR A 79 -0.33 1.01 -3.53
CA TYR A 79 0.99 0.45 -3.75
C TYR A 79 1.14 -0.96 -3.18
N SER A 80 2.25 -1.60 -3.53
CA SER A 80 2.72 -2.81 -2.88
C SER A 80 4.22 -2.69 -2.56
N PRO A 81 4.67 -3.08 -1.36
CA PRO A 81 6.08 -3.00 -0.98
C PRO A 81 6.99 -3.89 -1.86
N THR A 82 6.44 -4.94 -2.47
CA THR A 82 7.16 -5.85 -3.37
C THR A 82 7.14 -5.42 -4.84
N CYS A 83 6.41 -4.35 -5.18
CA CYS A 83 6.33 -3.83 -6.54
C CYS A 83 7.54 -2.94 -6.86
N ILE A 84 8.36 -3.31 -7.84
CA ILE A 84 9.56 -2.57 -8.23
C ILE A 84 9.26 -1.15 -8.76
N HIS A 85 8.13 -0.96 -9.43
CA HIS A 85 7.68 0.36 -9.89
C HIS A 85 7.28 1.24 -8.70
N CYS A 86 6.61 0.68 -7.69
CA CYS A 86 6.29 1.41 -6.46
C CYS A 86 7.55 1.87 -5.72
N GLN A 87 8.54 0.98 -5.59
CA GLN A 87 9.81 1.30 -4.92
C GLN A 87 10.57 2.45 -5.60
N ARG A 88 10.39 2.63 -6.92
CA ARG A 88 10.97 3.78 -7.65
C ARG A 88 10.08 5.01 -7.58
N THR A 89 8.77 4.84 -7.65
CA THR A 89 7.81 5.96 -7.65
C THR A 89 7.69 6.62 -6.28
N THR A 90 7.61 5.85 -5.19
CA THR A 90 7.36 6.37 -3.84
C THR A 90 8.34 7.48 -3.43
N PRO A 91 9.68 7.33 -3.57
CA PRO A 91 10.63 8.36 -3.17
C PRO A 91 10.60 9.64 -4.03
N GLU A 92 9.98 9.59 -5.19
CA GLU A 92 9.75 10.76 -6.04
C GLU A 92 8.39 11.40 -5.74
N LEU A 93 7.34 10.60 -5.65
CA LEU A 93 5.96 11.05 -5.46
C LEU A 93 5.71 11.69 -4.09
N VAL A 94 6.21 11.09 -3.01
CA VAL A 94 5.92 11.57 -1.64
C VAL A 94 6.47 12.97 -1.40
N PRO A 95 7.72 13.31 -1.76
CA PRO A 95 8.22 14.69 -1.64
C PRO A 95 7.43 15.69 -2.49
N ILE A 96 6.98 15.30 -3.68
CA ILE A 96 6.15 16.19 -4.53
C ILE A 96 4.81 16.46 -3.84
N ALA A 97 4.13 15.43 -3.31
CA ALA A 97 2.89 15.62 -2.58
C ALA A 97 3.05 16.56 -1.37
N GLU A 98 4.17 16.43 -0.64
CA GLU A 98 4.51 17.31 0.47
C GLU A 98 4.75 18.77 0.00
N GLU A 99 5.45 18.97 -1.11
CA GLU A 99 5.71 20.29 -1.69
C GLU A 99 4.42 20.98 -2.11
N TYR A 100 3.48 20.25 -2.70
CA TYR A 100 2.16 20.74 -3.11
C TYR A 100 1.15 20.82 -1.94
N GLY A 101 1.52 20.36 -0.75
CA GLY A 101 0.64 20.35 0.43
C GLY A 101 -0.53 19.38 0.32
N VAL A 102 -0.40 18.35 -0.52
CA VAL A 102 -1.42 17.32 -0.71
C VAL A 102 -1.31 16.25 0.38
N ASP A 103 -2.41 15.99 1.08
CA ASP A 103 -2.52 14.87 2.02
C ASP A 103 -2.63 13.55 1.25
N LEU A 104 -1.48 13.00 0.87
CA LEU A 104 -1.38 11.74 0.13
C LEU A 104 -1.42 10.55 1.10
N VAL A 105 -2.60 9.95 1.27
CA VAL A 105 -2.74 8.69 2.03
C VAL A 105 -2.30 7.49 1.18
N LYS A 106 -1.80 6.46 1.83
CA LYS A 106 -1.24 5.28 1.16
C LYS A 106 -2.00 4.03 1.55
N LEU A 107 -2.40 3.21 0.57
CA LEU A 107 -3.05 1.93 0.81
C LEU A 107 -2.18 0.78 0.29
N ASN A 108 -1.76 -0.07 1.21
CA ASN A 108 -0.88 -1.21 0.93
C ASN A 108 -1.68 -2.41 0.44
N LEU A 109 -1.70 -2.65 -0.86
CA LEU A 109 -2.43 -3.75 -1.49
C LEU A 109 -1.82 -5.14 -1.22
N LYS A 110 -0.60 -5.21 -0.70
CA LYS A 110 0.01 -6.48 -0.27
C LYS A 110 -0.64 -6.98 1.02
N GLU A 111 -1.02 -6.07 1.88
CA GLU A 111 -1.70 -6.40 3.14
C GLU A 111 -3.22 -6.56 2.98
N PHE A 112 -3.81 -5.92 1.97
CA PHE A 112 -5.25 -5.87 1.76
C PHE A 112 -5.61 -6.27 0.32
N GLU A 113 -5.60 -7.58 0.03
CA GLU A 113 -5.88 -8.10 -1.32
C GLU A 113 -7.30 -7.78 -1.82
N SER A 114 -8.29 -7.66 -0.93
CA SER A 114 -9.66 -7.29 -1.32
C SER A 114 -9.74 -5.90 -1.93
N ALA A 115 -8.86 -4.98 -1.51
CA ALA A 115 -8.83 -3.60 -1.97
C ALA A 115 -8.54 -3.46 -3.48
N TRP A 116 -7.90 -4.44 -4.12
CA TRP A 116 -7.74 -4.47 -5.58
C TRP A 116 -9.08 -4.38 -6.31
N SER A 117 -10.03 -5.22 -5.91
CA SER A 117 -11.36 -5.24 -6.54
C SER A 117 -12.28 -4.15 -5.98
N GLU A 118 -12.13 -3.80 -4.73
CA GLU A 118 -12.97 -2.82 -4.05
C GLU A 118 -12.80 -1.41 -4.64
N PHE A 119 -11.56 -1.01 -4.92
CA PHE A 119 -11.24 0.30 -5.49
C PHE A 119 -10.87 0.25 -6.99
N ASN A 120 -11.21 -0.84 -7.69
CA ASN A 120 -10.96 -1.03 -9.12
C ASN A 120 -9.48 -0.78 -9.51
N ILE A 121 -8.54 -1.30 -8.73
CA ILE A 121 -7.11 -1.18 -9.00
C ILE A 121 -6.66 -2.38 -9.84
N GLU A 122 -6.10 -2.12 -11.02
CA GLU A 122 -5.63 -3.14 -11.96
C GLU A 122 -4.11 -3.36 -11.90
N SER A 123 -3.37 -2.34 -11.47
CA SER A 123 -1.91 -2.39 -11.36
C SER A 123 -1.38 -1.44 -10.30
N THR A 124 -0.13 -1.63 -9.88
CA THR A 124 0.56 -0.72 -8.96
C THR A 124 1.86 -0.20 -9.59
N PRO A 125 2.22 1.04 -9.28
CA PRO A 125 1.49 2.02 -8.49
C PRO A 125 0.26 2.57 -9.23
N THR A 126 -0.77 2.99 -8.49
CA THR A 126 -1.87 3.80 -8.99
C THR A 126 -2.19 4.87 -7.95
N MET A 127 -2.32 6.11 -8.38
CA MET A 127 -2.84 7.19 -7.55
C MET A 127 -4.23 7.58 -8.04
N VAL A 128 -5.17 7.75 -7.11
CA VAL A 128 -6.56 8.12 -7.39
C VAL A 128 -6.91 9.32 -6.54
N HIS A 129 -7.52 10.32 -7.15
CA HIS A 129 -8.17 11.41 -6.45
C HIS A 129 -9.68 11.17 -6.44
N TYR A 130 -10.26 11.27 -5.26
CA TYR A 130 -11.71 11.23 -5.03
C TYR A 130 -12.16 12.60 -4.59
N GLU A 131 -13.24 13.05 -5.19
CA GLU A 131 -13.91 14.31 -4.87
C GLU A 131 -15.36 14.03 -4.51
N GLY A 132 -15.82 14.56 -3.38
CA GLY A 132 -17.16 14.26 -2.89
C GLY A 132 -17.44 12.78 -2.69
N GLY A 133 -16.40 11.96 -2.50
CA GLY A 133 -16.48 10.51 -2.35
C GLY A 133 -16.52 9.73 -3.66
N GLU A 134 -16.52 10.38 -4.82
CA GLU A 134 -16.49 9.74 -6.14
C GLU A 134 -15.11 9.93 -6.81
N GLU A 135 -14.68 8.97 -7.59
CA GLU A 135 -13.41 9.07 -8.31
C GLU A 135 -13.49 10.17 -9.38
N SER A 136 -12.66 11.21 -9.27
CA SER A 136 -12.54 12.30 -10.23
C SER A 136 -11.41 12.06 -11.22
N ALA A 137 -10.24 11.59 -10.74
CA ALA A 137 -9.08 11.39 -11.59
C ALA A 137 -8.21 10.22 -11.11
N ARG A 138 -7.47 9.59 -12.04
CA ARG A 138 -6.44 8.61 -11.69
C ARG A 138 -5.23 8.68 -12.59
N ILE A 139 -4.09 8.32 -12.04
CA ILE A 139 -2.83 8.14 -12.77
C ILE A 139 -2.25 6.76 -12.45
N VAL A 140 -1.90 5.98 -13.47
CA VAL A 140 -1.53 4.58 -13.37
C VAL A 140 -0.09 4.36 -13.80
N GLY A 141 0.63 3.57 -13.01
CA GLY A 141 2.00 3.16 -13.29
C GLY A 141 3.04 4.20 -12.86
N GLU A 142 4.30 3.81 -13.05
CA GLU A 142 5.45 4.70 -12.86
C GLU A 142 5.42 5.78 -13.94
N GLN A 143 5.47 7.05 -13.54
CA GLN A 143 5.38 8.22 -14.39
C GLN A 143 6.57 9.16 -14.13
N PRO A 144 6.91 10.05 -15.10
CA PRO A 144 7.79 11.17 -14.83
C PRO A 144 7.24 12.09 -13.75
N GLN A 145 8.13 12.75 -12.99
CA GLN A 145 7.75 13.71 -11.93
C GLN A 145 6.73 14.75 -12.41
N SER A 146 6.95 15.32 -13.62
CA SER A 146 6.05 16.32 -14.20
C SER A 146 4.59 15.87 -14.31
N ASN A 147 4.36 14.56 -14.47
CA ASN A 147 2.99 14.04 -14.56
C ASN A 147 2.32 14.01 -13.19
N PHE A 148 3.08 13.82 -12.11
CA PHE A 148 2.55 13.90 -10.74
C PHE A 148 2.32 15.36 -10.34
N GLU A 149 3.21 16.27 -10.72
CA GLU A 149 3.05 17.72 -10.54
C GLU A 149 1.79 18.21 -11.27
N ASP A 150 1.64 17.88 -12.56
CA ASP A 150 0.45 18.20 -13.36
C ASP A 150 -0.83 17.62 -12.74
N PHE A 151 -0.78 16.39 -12.23
CA PHE A 151 -1.93 15.75 -11.59
C PHE A 151 -2.35 16.49 -10.31
N PHE A 152 -1.39 16.88 -9.46
CA PHE A 152 -1.71 17.64 -8.27
C PHE A 152 -2.24 19.03 -8.58
N GLU A 153 -1.66 19.72 -9.57
CA GLU A 153 -2.10 21.05 -9.95
C GLU A 153 -3.49 21.07 -10.60
N GLN A 154 -3.77 20.10 -11.48
CA GLN A 154 -4.95 20.15 -12.34
C GLN A 154 -6.13 19.36 -11.81
N GLU A 155 -5.89 18.29 -11.04
CA GLU A 155 -6.94 17.36 -10.60
C GLU A 155 -7.18 17.41 -9.09
N VAL A 156 -6.19 17.83 -8.29
CA VAL A 156 -6.31 17.82 -6.81
C VAL A 156 -6.51 19.22 -6.26
N LEU A 157 -5.78 20.22 -6.79
CA LEU A 157 -5.76 21.57 -6.23
C LEU A 157 -6.58 22.58 -7.03
N ALA A 158 -6.90 22.29 -8.31
CA ALA A 158 -7.62 23.22 -9.17
C ALA A 158 -9.00 23.60 -8.62
N GLU A 159 -9.64 22.71 -7.87
CA GLU A 159 -10.99 22.92 -7.33
C GLU A 159 -11.01 23.55 -5.93
N ALA A 160 -9.89 23.54 -5.22
CA ALA A 160 -9.78 24.20 -3.90
C ALA A 160 -9.87 25.72 -3.97
N ASP A 161 -9.71 26.33 -5.16
CA ASP A 161 -9.68 27.79 -5.35
C ASP A 161 -11.06 28.38 -5.76
N ASP A 162 -12.08 27.52 -5.99
CA ASP A 162 -13.42 27.94 -6.49
C ASP A 162 -14.56 27.81 -5.44
N SER A 163 -14.22 27.51 -4.15
CA SER A 163 -15.18 27.29 -3.05
C SER A 163 -15.18 28.37 -1.95
#